data_a525376d135290212aaae0eb02406290
#
_entry.id   a525376d135290212aaae0eb02406290
#
_cell.length_a   1.000
_cell.length_b   1.000
_cell.length_c   1.000
_cell.angle_alpha   90.00
_cell.angle_beta   90.00
_cell.angle_gamma   90.00
#
_symmetry.space_group_name_H-M   'P 1'
#
loop_
_entity.id
_entity.type
_entity.pdbx_description
1 polymer ?
#
loop_
_entity_poly.entity_id
_entity_poly.type
_entity_poly.pdbx_seq_one_letter_code
_entity_poly.pdbx_strand_id
1 'polypeptide(L)'
;RPSKVKLAPEEVVITDRDEELINKVLKWLEDNVADAEITVDQLAAYVGMGRTSMYNKIKGLTGKSPVELIQAFRLEKATFYLKSGQFSVSETSYKVGFSDPGYFSRSFKKHFGMSPADYIKENKA
;
A
#
# COMPACT_ATOMS: atom_id res chain seq x y z
N ARG A 1 7.31 0.84 -25.28
CA ARG A 1 6.07 1.17 -25.96
C ARG A 1 5.05 1.66 -24.95
N PRO A 2 4.49 2.85 -25.14
CA PRO A 2 3.54 3.39 -24.17
C PRO A 2 2.19 2.69 -24.25
N SER A 3 1.53 2.58 -23.10
CA SER A 3 0.16 2.12 -23.02
C SER A 3 -0.62 3.02 -22.09
N LYS A 4 -1.92 3.07 -22.25
CA LYS A 4 -2.79 3.88 -21.41
C LYS A 4 -3.37 3.02 -20.30
N VAL A 5 -3.09 3.42 -19.07
CA VAL A 5 -3.59 2.74 -17.88
C VAL A 5 -4.03 3.82 -16.89
N LYS A 6 -5.10 3.54 -16.17
CA LYS A 6 -5.59 4.48 -15.15
C LYS A 6 -5.09 4.04 -13.78
N LEU A 7 -3.96 4.60 -13.36
CA LEU A 7 -3.33 4.31 -12.07
C LEU A 7 -3.58 5.42 -11.05
N ALA A 8 -4.09 6.56 -11.49
CA ALA A 8 -4.41 7.72 -10.67
C ALA A 8 -5.79 8.20 -11.10
N PRO A 9 -6.39 9.22 -10.42
CA PRO A 9 -7.67 9.76 -10.87
C PRO A 9 -7.67 10.20 -12.32
N GLU A 10 -6.51 10.59 -12.83
CA GLU A 10 -6.36 10.99 -14.22
C GLU A 10 -5.73 9.87 -15.04
N GLU A 11 -6.08 9.83 -16.30
CA GLU A 11 -5.49 8.92 -17.26
C GLU A 11 -4.04 9.31 -17.51
N VAL A 12 -3.12 8.34 -17.47
CA VAL A 12 -1.71 8.59 -17.75
C VAL A 12 -1.21 7.60 -18.81
N VAL A 13 -0.19 8.02 -19.52
CA VAL A 13 0.49 7.16 -20.49
C VAL A 13 1.63 6.45 -19.77
N ILE A 14 1.61 5.12 -19.80
CA ILE A 14 2.57 4.29 -19.08
C ILE A 14 3.57 3.69 -20.06
N THR A 15 4.86 3.87 -19.79
CA THR A 15 5.92 3.24 -20.55
C THR A 15 6.25 1.87 -19.96
N ASP A 16 6.99 1.05 -20.70
CA ASP A 16 7.46 -0.25 -20.18
C ASP A 16 8.33 -0.06 -18.93
N ARG A 17 9.13 1.01 -18.89
CA ARG A 17 9.95 1.32 -17.72
C ARG A 17 9.10 1.68 -16.51
N ASP A 18 8.00 2.39 -16.74
CA ASP A 18 7.07 2.75 -15.65
C ASP A 18 6.40 1.50 -15.10
N GLU A 19 6.01 0.57 -15.95
CA GLU A 19 5.44 -0.71 -15.51
C GLU A 19 6.45 -1.50 -14.69
N GLU A 20 7.71 -1.54 -15.13
CA GLU A 20 8.78 -2.20 -14.40
C GLU A 20 8.96 -1.61 -13.01
N LEU A 21 8.96 -0.27 -12.93
CA LEU A 21 9.10 0.42 -11.65
C LEU A 21 7.95 0.06 -10.71
N ILE A 22 6.71 0.15 -11.20
CA ILE A 22 5.55 -0.17 -10.38
C ILE A 22 5.59 -1.63 -9.92
N ASN A 23 5.96 -2.55 -10.80
CA ASN A 23 6.06 -3.96 -10.43
C ASN A 23 7.12 -4.20 -9.37
N LYS A 24 8.26 -3.51 -9.45
CA LYS A 24 9.29 -3.58 -8.43
C LYS A 24 8.81 -3.03 -7.10
N VAL A 25 8.11 -1.90 -7.12
CA VAL A 25 7.57 -1.30 -5.91
C VAL A 25 6.58 -2.25 -5.25
N LEU A 26 5.65 -2.82 -6.03
CA LEU A 26 4.65 -3.73 -5.48
C LEU A 26 5.28 -4.99 -4.92
N LYS A 27 6.29 -5.54 -5.58
CA LYS A 27 6.99 -6.70 -5.05
C LYS A 27 7.70 -6.39 -3.74
N TRP A 28 8.37 -5.24 -3.67
CA TRP A 28 9.04 -4.83 -2.45
C TRP A 28 8.05 -4.65 -1.30
N LEU A 29 6.89 -4.05 -1.59
CA LEU A 29 5.85 -3.87 -0.58
C LEU A 29 5.33 -5.22 -0.11
N GLU A 30 5.08 -6.14 -1.02
CA GLU A 30 4.61 -7.49 -0.67
C GLU A 30 5.61 -8.20 0.23
N ASP A 31 6.90 -8.09 -0.10
CA ASP A 31 7.95 -8.77 0.66
C ASP A 31 8.21 -8.14 2.02
N ASN A 32 7.88 -6.85 2.20
CA ASN A 32 8.23 -6.10 3.41
C ASN A 32 7.03 -5.57 4.19
N VAL A 33 5.81 -5.94 3.82
CA VAL A 33 4.60 -5.36 4.41
C VAL A 33 4.54 -5.56 5.93
N ALA A 34 5.05 -6.67 6.43
CA ALA A 34 4.98 -6.97 7.86
C ALA A 34 6.01 -6.20 8.69
N ASP A 35 6.99 -5.59 8.05
CA ASP A 35 8.05 -4.85 8.73
C ASP A 35 7.60 -3.42 8.99
N ALA A 36 7.37 -3.08 10.27
CA ALA A 36 6.92 -1.74 10.65
C ALA A 36 8.02 -0.67 10.48
N GLU A 37 9.27 -1.10 10.30
CA GLU A 37 10.42 -0.19 10.27
C GLU A 37 10.92 0.17 8.88
N ILE A 38 10.20 -0.21 7.82
CA ILE A 38 10.63 0.13 6.46
C ILE A 38 10.57 1.62 6.24
N THR A 39 11.46 2.09 5.37
CA THR A 39 11.57 3.53 5.06
C THR A 39 11.49 3.76 3.56
N VAL A 40 11.13 4.99 3.21
CA VAL A 40 11.12 5.42 1.80
C VAL A 40 12.53 5.35 1.21
N ASP A 41 13.57 5.63 2.03
CA ASP A 41 14.96 5.51 1.57
C ASP A 41 15.32 4.08 1.17
N GLN A 42 14.83 3.11 1.92
CA GLN A 42 15.04 1.70 1.58
C GLN A 42 14.38 1.34 0.25
N LEU A 43 13.17 1.85 0.03
CA LEU A 43 12.49 1.62 -1.25
C LEU A 43 13.24 2.27 -2.40
N ALA A 44 13.70 3.52 -2.22
CA ALA A 44 14.47 4.21 -3.25
C ALA A 44 15.74 3.43 -3.61
N ALA A 45 16.45 2.92 -2.60
CA ALA A 45 17.64 2.10 -2.82
C ALA A 45 17.29 0.83 -3.60
N TYR A 46 16.18 0.18 -3.25
CA TYR A 46 15.77 -1.04 -3.93
C TYR A 46 15.48 -0.81 -5.41
N VAL A 47 14.77 0.28 -5.74
CA VAL A 47 14.46 0.56 -7.14
C VAL A 47 15.58 1.27 -7.87
N GLY A 48 16.65 1.67 -7.16
CA GLY A 48 17.80 2.31 -7.78
C GLY A 48 17.59 3.74 -8.20
N MET A 49 16.77 4.49 -7.46
CA MET A 49 16.45 5.89 -7.79
C MET A 49 16.72 6.79 -6.60
N GLY A 50 17.01 8.07 -6.89
CA GLY A 50 17.05 9.08 -5.83
C GLY A 50 15.64 9.32 -5.30
N ARG A 51 15.54 9.85 -4.07
CA ARG A 51 14.26 10.07 -3.41
C ARG A 51 13.34 10.99 -4.21
N THR A 52 13.88 12.10 -4.72
CA THR A 52 13.07 13.08 -5.46
C THR A 52 12.54 12.49 -6.76
N SER A 53 13.41 11.80 -7.52
CA SER A 53 13.00 11.16 -8.76
C SER A 53 11.91 10.11 -8.51
N MET A 54 12.10 9.29 -7.49
CA MET A 54 11.13 8.27 -7.13
C MET A 54 9.81 8.89 -6.69
N TYR A 55 9.87 9.93 -5.84
CA TYR A 55 8.67 10.64 -5.39
C TYR A 55 7.86 11.13 -6.58
N ASN A 56 8.52 11.86 -7.49
CA ASN A 56 7.83 12.44 -8.64
C ASN A 56 7.23 11.38 -9.55
N LYS A 57 7.97 10.30 -9.78
CA LYS A 57 7.51 9.24 -10.67
C LYS A 57 6.31 8.49 -10.06
N ILE A 58 6.41 8.11 -8.78
CA ILE A 58 5.33 7.39 -8.10
C ILE A 58 4.11 8.30 -7.98
N LYS A 59 4.29 9.56 -7.60
CA LYS A 59 3.18 10.50 -7.49
C LYS A 59 2.48 10.68 -8.84
N GLY A 60 3.25 10.80 -9.91
CA GLY A 60 2.69 10.95 -11.25
C GLY A 60 1.93 9.73 -11.73
N LEU A 61 2.41 8.53 -11.40
CA LEU A 61 1.78 7.29 -11.87
C LEU A 61 0.60 6.85 -11.02
N THR A 62 0.62 7.12 -9.71
CA THR A 62 -0.37 6.57 -8.78
C THR A 62 -1.25 7.62 -8.11
N GLY A 63 -0.87 8.89 -8.19
CA GLY A 63 -1.55 9.96 -7.46
C GLY A 63 -1.19 10.02 -5.99
N LYS A 64 -0.31 9.11 -5.51
CA LYS A 64 0.09 9.02 -4.11
C LYS A 64 1.58 9.20 -3.96
N SER A 65 2.00 9.82 -2.86
CA SER A 65 3.42 9.84 -2.50
C SER A 65 3.86 8.42 -2.10
N PRO A 66 5.16 8.14 -2.05
CA PRO A 66 5.62 6.84 -1.58
C PRO A 66 5.11 6.48 -0.19
N VAL A 67 5.08 7.43 0.76
CA VAL A 67 4.54 7.20 2.10
C VAL A 67 3.06 6.82 2.04
N GLU A 68 2.29 7.57 1.26
CA GLU A 68 0.86 7.30 1.09
C GLU A 68 0.62 5.95 0.42
N LEU A 69 1.48 5.60 -0.55
CA LEU A 69 1.36 4.32 -1.24
C LEU A 69 1.62 3.15 -0.30
N ILE A 70 2.66 3.25 0.53
CA ILE A 70 2.97 2.23 1.53
C ILE A 70 1.77 2.05 2.47
N GLN A 71 1.23 3.16 2.98
CA GLN A 71 0.08 3.12 3.89
C GLN A 71 -1.13 2.47 3.23
N ALA A 72 -1.46 2.89 2.01
CA ALA A 72 -2.58 2.32 1.27
C ALA A 72 -2.39 0.82 1.03
N PHE A 73 -1.17 0.40 0.68
CA PHE A 73 -0.88 -1.00 0.45
C PHE A 73 -1.10 -1.82 1.73
N ARG A 74 -0.63 -1.32 2.88
CA ARG A 74 -0.81 -2.00 4.16
C ARG A 74 -2.30 -2.18 4.49
N LEU A 75 -3.09 -1.13 4.28
CA LEU A 75 -4.52 -1.16 4.58
C LEU A 75 -5.28 -2.10 3.64
N GLU A 76 -4.93 -2.08 2.36
CA GLU A 76 -5.54 -3.01 1.40
C GLU A 76 -5.17 -4.46 1.73
N LYS A 77 -3.92 -4.70 2.10
CA LYS A 77 -3.48 -6.06 2.48
C LYS A 77 -4.21 -6.54 3.72
N ALA A 78 -4.55 -5.63 4.64
CA ALA A 78 -5.27 -5.97 5.85
C ALA A 78 -6.62 -6.60 5.55
N THR A 79 -7.29 -6.19 4.47
CA THR A 79 -8.59 -6.75 4.11
C THR A 79 -8.51 -8.25 3.88
N PHE A 80 -7.41 -8.74 3.33
CA PHE A 80 -7.20 -10.17 3.12
C PHE A 80 -7.23 -10.92 4.46
N TYR A 81 -6.47 -10.41 5.44
CA TYR A 81 -6.42 -11.06 6.75
C TYR A 81 -7.74 -10.96 7.51
N LEU A 82 -8.41 -9.81 7.43
CA LEU A 82 -9.69 -9.62 8.10
C LEU A 82 -10.76 -10.54 7.53
N LYS A 83 -10.78 -10.72 6.21
CA LYS A 83 -11.76 -11.59 5.55
C LYS A 83 -11.55 -13.06 5.90
N SER A 84 -10.34 -13.46 6.20
CA SER A 84 -10.03 -14.87 6.46
C SER A 84 -10.71 -15.38 7.72
N GLY A 85 -11.06 -14.48 8.65
CA GLY A 85 -11.65 -14.85 9.92
C GLY A 85 -10.69 -15.55 10.89
N GLN A 86 -9.40 -15.60 10.54
CA GLN A 86 -8.40 -16.31 11.34
C GLN A 86 -7.58 -15.39 12.23
N PHE A 87 -7.71 -14.09 12.06
CA PHE A 87 -6.88 -13.12 12.78
C PHE A 87 -7.76 -12.04 13.41
N SER A 88 -7.39 -11.64 14.61
CA SER A 88 -8.03 -10.50 15.26
C SER A 88 -7.63 -9.21 14.56
N VAL A 89 -8.31 -8.11 14.91
CA VAL A 89 -7.94 -6.78 14.38
C VAL A 89 -6.51 -6.44 14.79
N SER A 90 -6.14 -6.69 16.06
CA SER A 90 -4.77 -6.41 16.52
C SER A 90 -3.75 -7.26 15.78
N GLU A 91 -4.01 -8.55 15.63
CA GLU A 91 -3.10 -9.44 14.90
C GLU A 91 -2.93 -8.97 13.46
N THR A 92 -4.03 -8.58 12.81
CA THR A 92 -3.98 -8.08 11.45
C THR A 92 -3.12 -6.83 11.36
N SER A 93 -3.28 -5.90 12.33
CA SER A 93 -2.49 -4.66 12.32
C SER A 93 -0.99 -4.95 12.30
N TYR A 94 -0.55 -5.89 13.12
CA TYR A 94 0.87 -6.26 13.17
C TYR A 94 1.32 -6.97 11.89
N LYS A 95 0.47 -7.83 11.34
CA LYS A 95 0.81 -8.56 10.11
C LYS A 95 1.04 -7.62 8.92
N VAL A 96 0.38 -6.49 8.91
CA VAL A 96 0.54 -5.53 7.82
C VAL A 96 1.45 -4.36 8.17
N GLY A 97 2.22 -4.49 9.26
CA GLY A 97 3.29 -3.54 9.57
C GLY A 97 2.90 -2.31 10.36
N PHE A 98 1.72 -2.30 10.98
CA PHE A 98 1.40 -1.25 11.96
C PHE A 98 1.92 -1.69 13.33
N SER A 99 2.53 -0.75 14.05
CA SER A 99 3.00 -1.03 15.40
C SER A 99 1.97 -0.68 16.47
N ASP A 100 0.93 0.07 16.10
CA ASP A 100 -0.13 0.51 17.02
C ASP A 100 -1.50 0.13 16.45
N PRO A 101 -2.18 -0.85 17.04
CA PRO A 101 -3.52 -1.26 16.56
C PRO A 101 -4.55 -0.14 16.57
N GLY A 102 -4.45 0.81 17.51
CA GLY A 102 -5.36 1.95 17.54
C GLY A 102 -5.19 2.84 16.33
N TYR A 103 -3.95 3.14 15.99
CA TYR A 103 -3.65 3.93 14.80
C TYR A 103 -4.09 3.18 13.52
N PHE A 104 -3.86 1.87 13.49
CA PHE A 104 -4.33 1.03 12.37
C PHE A 104 -5.84 1.17 12.19
N SER A 105 -6.60 1.02 13.27
CA SER A 105 -8.06 1.07 13.17
C SER A 105 -8.57 2.41 12.68
N ARG A 106 -7.97 3.51 13.17
CA ARG A 106 -8.35 4.85 12.72
C ARG A 106 -8.00 5.06 11.25
N SER A 107 -6.81 4.61 10.84
CA SER A 107 -6.36 4.71 9.44
C SER A 107 -7.25 3.88 8.52
N PHE A 108 -7.60 2.67 8.96
CA PHE A 108 -8.48 1.78 8.20
C PHE A 108 -9.85 2.43 7.98
N LYS A 109 -10.42 2.98 9.05
CA LYS A 109 -11.73 3.63 8.95
C LYS A 109 -11.69 4.84 8.01
N LYS A 110 -10.61 5.61 8.06
CA LYS A 110 -10.46 6.76 7.19
C LYS A 110 -10.35 6.32 5.72
N HIS A 111 -9.64 5.23 5.47
CA HIS A 111 -9.40 4.73 4.11
C HIS A 111 -10.64 4.05 3.52
N PHE A 112 -11.33 3.22 4.29
CA PHE A 112 -12.43 2.40 3.79
C PHE A 112 -13.81 2.89 4.21
N GLY A 113 -13.92 3.87 5.10
CA GLY A 113 -15.19 4.40 5.56
C GLY A 113 -15.88 3.56 6.63
N MET A 114 -15.25 2.49 7.10
CA MET A 114 -15.79 1.66 8.19
C MET A 114 -14.64 1.10 9.01
N SER A 115 -14.92 0.76 10.27
CA SER A 115 -13.91 0.20 11.16
C SER A 115 -13.54 -1.23 10.72
N PRO A 116 -12.36 -1.73 11.13
CA PRO A 116 -12.00 -3.12 10.86
C PRO A 116 -13.03 -4.11 11.41
N ALA A 117 -13.60 -3.84 12.58
CA ALA A 117 -14.60 -4.71 13.16
C ALA A 117 -15.86 -4.77 12.30
N ASP A 118 -16.32 -3.62 11.81
CA ASP A 118 -17.45 -3.54 10.91
C ASP A 118 -17.17 -4.24 9.58
N TYR A 119 -15.94 -4.08 9.09
CA TYR A 119 -15.53 -4.75 7.86
C TYR A 119 -15.61 -6.27 7.98
N ILE A 120 -15.17 -6.81 9.12
CA ILE A 120 -15.28 -8.24 9.39
C ILE A 120 -16.75 -8.68 9.36
N LYS A 121 -17.61 -7.92 10.03
CA LYS A 121 -19.04 -8.24 10.08
C LYS A 121 -19.67 -8.28 8.68
N GLU A 122 -19.35 -7.29 7.86
CA GLU A 122 -19.95 -7.18 6.52
C GLU A 122 -19.42 -8.20 5.54
N ASN A 123 -18.26 -8.79 5.82
CA ASN A 123 -17.61 -9.76 4.94
C ASN A 123 -17.65 -11.18 5.48
N LYS A 124 -18.46 -11.43 6.50
CA LYS A 124 -18.69 -12.78 7.01
C LYS A 124 -19.52 -13.55 6.02
N ALA A 125 -19.09 -14.76 5.74
CA ALA A 125 -19.85 -15.67 4.90
C ALA A 125 -21.00 -16.28 5.67
#